data_e9f2c836b5af8f7061a053852b22275f
#
_entry.id   e9f2c836b5af8f7061a053852b22275f
#
_cell.length_a   1.000
_cell.length_b   1.000
_cell.length_c   1.000
_cell.angle_alpha   90.00
_cell.angle_beta   90.00
_cell.angle_gamma   90.00
#
_symmetry.space_group_name_H-M   'P 1'
#
loop_
_entity.id
_entity.type
_entity.pdbx_description
1 polymer ?
#
loop_
_entity_poly.entity_id
_entity_poly.type
_entity_poly.pdbx_seq_one_letter_code
_entity_poly.pdbx_strand_id
1 'polypeptide(L)'
;MEPRVGNKFRLGRKIGSGSFGEIYLGTNVQTNEEVAIKLENVKTKHPQLLYESKLYRILQGGTGVPNVRWFGVEGDYNVLVMDLLGPSLEDLFNFCSRKLSLKTVLMLADQMVNIGRFKSLCLYLIF
;
A
#
# COMPACT_ATOMS: atom_id res chain seq x y z
N MET A 1 8.75 1.20 -24.38
CA MET A 1 9.09 2.14 -23.30
C MET A 1 8.38 1.70 -22.01
N GLU A 2 9.10 1.49 -20.94
CA GLU A 2 8.52 1.08 -19.67
C GLU A 2 7.76 2.24 -19.04
N PRO A 3 6.52 1.99 -18.54
CA PRO A 3 5.80 3.04 -17.83
C PRO A 3 6.49 3.34 -16.50
N ARG A 4 6.76 4.62 -16.26
CA ARG A 4 7.40 5.11 -15.04
C ARG A 4 6.57 6.20 -14.40
N VAL A 5 6.61 6.27 -13.08
CA VAL A 5 6.04 7.36 -12.30
C VAL A 5 7.16 8.06 -11.56
N GLY A 6 7.08 9.39 -11.47
CA GLY A 6 8.12 10.20 -10.82
C GLY A 6 9.50 10.02 -11.44
N ASN A 7 9.62 9.58 -12.66
CA ASN A 7 10.87 9.28 -13.40
C ASN A 7 11.78 8.25 -12.72
N LYS A 8 11.39 7.73 -11.58
CA LYS A 8 12.23 6.93 -10.68
C LYS A 8 11.67 5.54 -10.44
N PHE A 9 10.36 5.37 -10.59
CA PHE A 9 9.69 4.13 -10.24
C PHE A 9 9.05 3.51 -11.48
N ARG A 10 9.46 2.28 -11.78
CA ARG A 10 8.88 1.51 -12.88
C ARG A 10 7.60 0.85 -12.39
N LEU A 11 6.52 1.03 -13.14
CA LEU A 11 5.23 0.42 -12.84
C LEU A 11 5.25 -1.05 -13.29
N GLY A 12 4.96 -1.94 -12.37
CA GLY A 12 4.89 -3.38 -12.63
C GLY A 12 3.46 -3.90 -12.67
N ARG A 13 3.25 -5.12 -12.18
CA ARG A 13 1.95 -5.77 -12.21
C ARG A 13 1.01 -5.22 -11.14
N LYS A 14 -0.28 -5.30 -11.41
CA LYS A 14 -1.32 -4.96 -10.46
C LYS A 14 -1.36 -6.00 -9.34
N ILE A 15 -1.33 -5.56 -8.09
CA ILE A 15 -1.34 -6.43 -6.92
C ILE A 15 -2.59 -6.27 -6.06
N GLY A 16 -3.40 -5.25 -6.32
CA GLY A 16 -4.63 -5.05 -5.57
C GLY A 16 -5.52 -4.01 -6.22
N SER A 17 -6.78 -4.04 -5.82
CA SER A 17 -7.76 -3.08 -6.30
C SER A 17 -8.80 -2.90 -5.19
N GLY A 18 -9.18 -1.65 -4.96
CA GLY A 18 -10.17 -1.30 -3.95
C GLY A 18 -11.16 -0.28 -4.47
N SER A 19 -12.07 0.16 -3.61
CA SER A 19 -13.09 1.15 -3.95
C SER A 19 -12.50 2.48 -4.38
N PHE A 20 -11.27 2.78 -3.99
CA PHE A 20 -10.65 4.09 -4.14
C PHE A 20 -9.45 4.09 -5.07
N GLY A 21 -9.16 2.99 -5.74
CA GLY A 21 -8.06 2.94 -6.68
C GLY A 21 -7.44 1.58 -6.86
N GLU A 22 -6.31 1.56 -7.52
CA GLU A 22 -5.58 0.35 -7.85
C GLU A 22 -4.18 0.43 -7.28
N ILE A 23 -3.64 -0.73 -6.90
CA ILE A 23 -2.28 -0.84 -6.37
C ILE A 23 -1.46 -1.72 -7.31
N TYR A 24 -0.27 -1.24 -7.62
CA TYR A 24 0.69 -1.92 -8.47
C TYR A 24 1.99 -2.17 -7.72
N LEU A 25 2.65 -3.26 -8.07
CA LEU A 25 4.04 -3.46 -7.70
C LEU A 25 4.90 -2.51 -8.52
N GLY A 26 5.85 -1.86 -7.87
CA GLY A 26 6.78 -0.99 -8.56
C GLY A 26 8.22 -1.29 -8.16
N THR A 27 9.16 -0.74 -8.93
CA THR A 27 10.59 -0.88 -8.66
C THR A 27 11.28 0.46 -8.83
N ASN A 28 12.06 0.85 -7.83
CA ASN A 28 12.96 1.99 -7.94
C ASN A 28 14.06 1.62 -8.93
N VAL A 29 14.12 2.31 -10.06
CA VAL A 29 15.07 1.96 -11.14
C VAL A 29 16.52 2.21 -10.77
N GLN A 30 16.79 3.02 -9.75
CA GLN A 30 18.15 3.32 -9.29
C GLN A 30 18.65 2.31 -8.25
N THR A 31 17.78 1.87 -7.35
CA THR A 31 18.15 1.02 -6.21
C THR A 31 17.69 -0.42 -6.34
N ASN A 32 16.81 -0.73 -7.30
CA ASN A 32 16.11 -2.01 -7.45
C ASN A 32 15.20 -2.36 -6.28
N GLU A 33 14.93 -1.40 -5.39
CA GLU A 33 14.03 -1.63 -4.27
C GLU A 33 12.60 -1.72 -4.76
N GLU A 34 11.86 -2.72 -4.27
CA GLU A 34 10.43 -2.86 -4.57
C GLU A 34 9.61 -1.89 -3.73
N VAL A 35 8.58 -1.33 -4.35
CA VAL A 35 7.66 -0.38 -3.72
C VAL A 35 6.23 -0.71 -4.11
N ALA A 36 5.26 -0.14 -3.41
CA ALA A 36 3.86 -0.17 -3.79
C ALA A 36 3.50 1.16 -4.44
N ILE A 37 2.79 1.10 -5.56
CA ILE A 37 2.35 2.28 -6.29
C ILE A 37 0.84 2.27 -6.34
N LYS A 38 0.21 3.24 -5.69
CA LYS A 38 -1.24 3.39 -5.68
C LYS A 38 -1.65 4.49 -6.64
N LEU A 39 -2.62 4.17 -7.50
CA LEU A 39 -3.16 5.09 -8.51
C LEU A 39 -4.60 5.45 -8.19
N GLU A 40 -4.93 6.71 -8.32
CA GLU A 40 -6.28 7.23 -8.19
C GLU A 40 -6.55 8.16 -9.36
N ASN A 41 -7.67 7.98 -10.05
CA ASN A 41 -8.03 8.85 -11.16
C ASN A 41 -8.24 10.28 -10.66
N VAL A 42 -7.65 11.27 -11.36
CA VAL A 42 -7.78 12.69 -10.98
C VAL A 42 -9.22 13.20 -11.02
N LYS A 43 -10.08 12.52 -11.78
CA LYS A 43 -11.50 12.88 -11.94
C LYS A 43 -12.41 12.21 -10.92
N THR A 44 -11.87 11.45 -9.97
CA THR A 44 -12.70 10.78 -8.97
C THR A 44 -13.53 11.77 -8.17
N LYS A 45 -14.76 11.39 -7.85
CA LYS A 45 -15.68 12.24 -7.07
C LYS A 45 -15.25 12.37 -5.61
N HIS A 46 -14.52 11.38 -5.10
CA HIS A 46 -14.11 11.31 -3.70
C HIS A 46 -12.59 11.12 -3.61
N PRO A 47 -11.80 12.17 -3.89
CA PRO A 47 -10.34 12.05 -3.85
C PRO A 47 -9.87 11.76 -2.42
N GLN A 48 -9.08 10.71 -2.26
CA GLN A 48 -8.56 10.27 -0.96
C GLN A 48 -7.06 10.10 -0.91
N LEU A 49 -6.40 9.95 -2.05
CA LEU A 49 -4.99 9.58 -2.09
C LEU A 49 -4.09 10.63 -1.45
N LEU A 50 -4.40 11.91 -1.65
CA LEU A 50 -3.66 13.00 -1.02
C LEU A 50 -3.77 12.93 0.51
N TYR A 51 -4.97 12.67 1.02
CA TYR A 51 -5.19 12.53 2.46
C TYR A 51 -4.43 11.33 3.02
N GLU A 52 -4.43 10.21 2.31
CA GLU A 52 -3.64 9.04 2.71
C GLU A 52 -2.16 9.40 2.81
N SER A 53 -1.62 10.09 1.81
CA SER A 53 -0.21 10.48 1.80
C SER A 53 0.14 11.36 3.00
N LYS A 54 -0.72 12.31 3.31
CA LYS A 54 -0.54 13.20 4.48
C LYS A 54 -0.62 12.44 5.78
N LEU A 55 -1.60 11.52 5.90
CA LEU A 55 -1.75 10.70 7.08
C LEU A 55 -0.53 9.80 7.32
N TYR A 56 -0.03 9.15 6.28
CA TYR A 56 1.17 8.33 6.39
C TYR A 56 2.39 9.15 6.80
N ARG A 57 2.53 10.38 6.29
CA ARG A 57 3.63 11.26 6.67
C ARG A 57 3.56 11.69 8.13
N ILE A 58 2.35 11.99 8.63
CA ILE A 58 2.13 12.35 10.03
C ILE A 58 2.48 11.17 10.94
N LEU A 59 2.09 9.95 10.54
CA LEU A 59 2.30 8.74 11.32
C LEU A 59 3.67 8.09 11.06
N GLN A 60 4.48 8.68 10.20
CA GLN A 60 5.77 8.13 9.79
C GLN A 60 6.66 7.83 10.99
N GLY A 61 7.31 6.67 10.96
CA GLY A 61 8.11 6.18 12.08
C GLY A 61 7.35 5.28 13.04
N GLY A 62 6.01 5.26 12.95
CA GLY A 62 5.18 4.35 13.75
C GLY A 62 5.26 2.91 13.25
N THR A 63 5.03 1.97 14.14
CA THR A 63 4.99 0.55 13.80
C THR A 63 3.83 0.28 12.83
N GLY A 64 4.10 -0.39 11.73
CA GLY A 64 3.09 -0.76 10.74
C GLY A 64 2.69 0.34 9.78
N VAL A 65 3.33 1.50 9.84
CA VAL A 65 3.04 2.62 8.94
C VAL A 65 4.02 2.59 7.76
N PRO A 66 3.52 2.58 6.51
CA PRO A 66 4.42 2.65 5.36
C PRO A 66 5.06 4.03 5.23
N ASN A 67 6.30 4.07 4.76
CA ASN A 67 6.95 5.33 4.44
C ASN A 67 6.50 5.79 3.05
N VAL A 68 6.16 7.07 2.93
CA VAL A 68 5.84 7.68 1.63
C VAL A 68 7.15 7.98 0.91
N ARG A 69 7.31 7.44 -0.29
CA ARG A 69 8.50 7.64 -1.12
C ARG A 69 8.31 8.80 -2.09
N TRP A 70 7.11 8.95 -2.61
CA TRP A 70 6.79 10.01 -3.57
C TRP A 70 5.28 10.16 -3.69
N PHE A 71 4.84 11.37 -3.93
CA PHE A 71 3.45 11.67 -4.29
C PHE A 71 3.43 12.71 -5.39
N GLY A 72 2.59 12.50 -6.40
CA GLY A 72 2.47 13.45 -7.50
C GLY A 72 1.36 13.08 -8.46
N VAL A 73 1.33 13.78 -9.57
CA VAL A 73 0.37 13.55 -10.65
C VAL A 73 1.11 13.10 -11.90
N GLU A 74 0.67 11.97 -12.45
CA GLU A 74 1.17 11.46 -13.72
C GLU A 74 -0.01 11.24 -14.67
N GLY A 75 -0.09 12.06 -15.72
CA GLY A 75 -1.20 11.96 -16.67
C GLY A 75 -2.55 12.14 -15.98
N ASP A 76 -3.40 11.14 -16.08
CA ASP A 76 -4.75 11.16 -15.52
C ASP A 76 -4.83 10.62 -14.09
N TYR A 77 -3.69 10.39 -13.42
CA TYR A 77 -3.67 9.75 -12.11
C TYR A 77 -2.94 10.57 -11.06
N ASN A 78 -3.52 10.60 -9.87
CA ASN A 78 -2.79 10.89 -8.65
C ASN A 78 -2.04 9.62 -8.27
N VAL A 79 -0.79 9.75 -7.87
CA VAL A 79 0.11 8.62 -7.63
C VAL A 79 0.73 8.73 -6.24
N LEU A 80 0.64 7.68 -5.47
CA LEU A 80 1.33 7.54 -4.19
C LEU A 80 2.30 6.36 -4.28
N VAL A 81 3.57 6.61 -4.05
CA VAL A 81 4.59 5.57 -3.96
C VAL A 81 4.98 5.42 -2.49
N MET A 82 4.90 4.20 -2.00
CA MET A 82 5.14 3.91 -0.58
C MET A 82 5.83 2.55 -0.44
N ASP A 83 6.24 2.24 0.79
CA ASP A 83 6.83 0.94 1.09
C ASP A 83 5.88 -0.18 0.66
N LEU A 84 6.46 -1.25 0.07
CA LEU A 84 5.70 -2.45 -0.21
C LEU A 84 5.44 -3.19 1.11
N LEU A 85 4.17 -3.36 1.42
CA LEU A 85 3.74 -4.04 2.63
C LEU A 85 3.48 -5.52 2.35
N GLY A 86 3.52 -6.33 3.41
CA GLY A 86 3.20 -7.74 3.32
C GLY A 86 1.70 -7.98 3.10
N PRO A 87 1.26 -9.25 3.17
CA PRO A 87 -0.15 -9.58 2.96
C PRO A 87 -1.05 -8.90 3.99
N SER A 88 -2.25 -8.48 3.57
CA SER A 88 -3.26 -7.93 4.45
C SER A 88 -3.82 -9.02 5.37
N LEU A 89 -4.56 -8.60 6.41
CA LEU A 89 -5.28 -9.55 7.24
C LEU A 89 -6.28 -10.38 6.45
N GLU A 90 -6.93 -9.75 5.47
CA GLU A 90 -7.86 -10.46 4.59
C GLU A 90 -7.14 -11.51 3.74
N ASP A 91 -5.98 -11.17 3.20
CA ASP A 91 -5.16 -12.11 2.43
C ASP A 91 -4.76 -13.32 3.29
N LEU A 92 -4.34 -13.07 4.53
CA LEU A 92 -3.97 -14.14 5.46
C LEU A 92 -5.18 -15.02 5.80
N PHE A 93 -6.33 -14.40 6.02
CA PHE A 93 -7.55 -15.12 6.31
C PHE A 93 -7.94 -16.03 5.14
N ASN A 94 -7.87 -15.52 3.92
CA ASN A 94 -8.15 -16.29 2.71
C ASN A 94 -7.10 -17.38 2.48
N PHE A 95 -5.83 -17.09 2.74
CA PHE A 95 -4.75 -18.09 2.63
C PHE A 95 -5.00 -19.28 3.56
N CYS A 96 -5.51 -19.03 4.75
CA CYS A 96 -5.86 -20.09 5.70
C CYS A 96 -7.19 -20.77 5.35
N SER A 97 -7.74 -20.53 4.15
CA SER A 97 -9.00 -21.11 3.67
C SER A 97 -10.18 -20.78 4.59
N ARG A 98 -10.12 -19.63 5.24
CA ARG A 98 -11.14 -19.16 6.21
C ARG A 98 -11.35 -20.14 7.37
N LYS A 99 -10.37 -20.99 7.66
CA LYS A 99 -10.44 -21.97 8.75
C LYS A 99 -10.10 -21.37 10.11
N LEU A 100 -9.40 -20.24 10.12
CA LEU A 100 -9.13 -19.52 11.35
C LEU A 100 -10.28 -18.58 11.65
N SER A 101 -10.62 -18.44 12.94
CA SER A 101 -11.60 -17.41 13.31
C SER A 101 -10.98 -16.04 13.10
N LEU A 102 -11.82 -15.04 12.84
CA LEU A 102 -11.37 -13.66 12.74
C LEU A 102 -10.61 -13.22 14.00
N LYS A 103 -11.08 -13.67 15.16
CA LYS A 103 -10.41 -13.40 16.44
C LYS A 103 -8.98 -13.93 16.44
N THR A 104 -8.76 -15.16 15.98
CA THR A 104 -7.43 -15.75 15.91
C THR A 104 -6.53 -14.97 14.95
N VAL A 105 -7.05 -14.59 13.80
CA VAL A 105 -6.30 -13.77 12.83
C VAL A 105 -5.91 -12.43 13.44
N LEU A 106 -6.82 -11.77 14.13
CA LEU A 106 -6.55 -10.49 14.80
C LEU A 106 -5.52 -10.64 15.90
N MET A 107 -5.55 -11.72 16.68
CA MET A 107 -4.56 -11.98 17.71
C MET A 107 -3.17 -12.20 17.13
N LEU A 108 -3.06 -12.95 16.04
CA LEU A 108 -1.79 -13.16 15.35
C LEU A 108 -1.27 -11.85 14.75
N ALA A 109 -2.15 -11.05 14.16
CA ALA A 109 -1.79 -9.75 13.61
C ALA A 109 -1.28 -8.80 14.68
N ASP A 110 -1.92 -8.76 15.86
CA ASP A 110 -1.48 -7.93 16.98
C ASP A 110 -0.06 -8.30 17.41
N GLN A 111 0.24 -9.58 17.54
CA GLN A 111 1.57 -10.03 17.87
C GLN A 111 2.60 -9.66 16.79
N MET A 112 2.23 -9.79 15.53
CA MET A 112 3.12 -9.46 14.41
C MET A 112 3.37 -7.95 14.32
N VAL A 113 2.37 -7.12 14.59
CA VAL A 113 2.53 -5.66 14.67
C VAL A 113 3.52 -5.29 15.77
N ASN A 114 3.39 -5.92 16.95
CA ASN A 114 4.27 -5.66 18.08
C ASN A 114 5.74 -6.00 17.79
N ILE A 115 6.00 -6.99 16.94
CA ILE A 115 7.37 -7.31 16.52
C ILE A 115 7.80 -6.61 15.25
N GLY A 116 6.99 -5.67 14.73
CA GLY A 116 7.33 -4.83 13.59
C GLY A 116 7.34 -5.53 12.23
N ARG A 117 6.79 -6.72 12.14
CA ARG A 117 6.81 -7.52 10.91
C ARG A 117 5.57 -7.39 10.04
N PHE A 118 4.54 -6.73 10.54
CA PHE A 118 3.22 -6.76 9.89
C PHE A 118 2.73 -5.34 9.56
N LYS A 119 3.28 -4.76 8.51
CA LYS A 119 2.91 -3.41 8.08
C LYS A 119 1.58 -3.34 7.32
N SER A 120 1.11 -4.46 6.79
CA SER A 120 -0.10 -4.51 5.96
C SER A 120 -1.39 -4.21 6.73
N LEU A 121 -1.39 -4.34 8.04
CA LEU A 121 -2.55 -4.02 8.87
C LEU A 121 -2.98 -2.56 8.69
N CYS A 122 -2.01 -1.65 8.68
CA CYS A 122 -2.28 -0.23 8.50
C CYS A 122 -2.92 0.04 7.14
N LEU A 123 -2.42 -0.59 6.08
CA LEU A 123 -2.99 -0.49 4.75
C LEU A 123 -4.44 -1.00 4.70
N TYR A 124 -4.71 -2.13 5.35
CA TYR A 124 -6.05 -2.70 5.43
C TYR A 124 -7.03 -1.78 6.14
N LEU A 125 -6.63 -1.18 7.25
CA LEU A 125 -7.50 -0.29 8.04
C LEU A 125 -7.81 1.02 7.31
N ILE A 126 -6.94 1.48 6.44
CA ILE A 126 -7.14 2.73 5.68
C ILE A 126 -7.87 2.46 4.34
N PHE A 127 -7.77 1.25 3.83
CA PHE A 127 -8.51 0.81 2.68
C PHE A 127 -9.94 0.42 3.04
#